data_064e43f62bdffe6e6374e00b58f14479
#
_entry.id   064e43f62bdffe6e6374e00b58f14479
#
_cell.length_a   1.000
_cell.length_b   1.000
_cell.length_c   1.000
_cell.angle_alpha   90.00
_cell.angle_beta   90.00
_cell.angle_gamma   90.00
#
_symmetry.space_group_name_H-M   'P 1'
#
loop_
_entity.id
_entity.type
_entity.pdbx_description
1 polymer ?
#
loop_
_entity_poly.entity_id
_entity_poly.type
_entity_poly.pdbx_seq_one_letter_code
_entity_poly.pdbx_strand_id
1 'polypeptide(L)'
;MKPTLEIEYCPQCGWLLRAAYMAQELLTTFQAEVYGVSLIPSEVTGRFQIRTADNIIFDRKREDGFKDIKIIKQLVRDVICPEKNLGHSDRKH
;
A
#
# COMPACT_ATOMS: atom_id res chain seq x y z
N MET A 1 -6.16 -17.05 7.26
CA MET A 1 -6.87 -16.38 6.16
C MET A 1 -6.04 -15.23 5.65
N LYS A 2 -5.93 -15.09 4.34
CA LYS A 2 -5.13 -14.00 3.74
C LYS A 2 -5.86 -12.66 3.86
N PRO A 3 -5.14 -11.59 4.20
CA PRO A 3 -5.76 -10.27 4.26
C PRO A 3 -6.02 -9.69 2.88
N THR A 4 -6.97 -8.75 2.82
CA THR A 4 -7.15 -7.89 1.66
C THR A 4 -6.51 -6.54 1.98
N LEU A 5 -5.66 -6.07 1.07
CA LEU A 5 -5.13 -4.71 1.17
C LEU A 5 -6.13 -3.75 0.51
N GLU A 6 -6.29 -2.59 1.10
CA GLU A 6 -7.15 -1.54 0.56
C GLU A 6 -6.33 -0.29 0.32
N ILE A 7 -6.53 0.33 -0.85
CA ILE A 7 -5.93 1.62 -1.15
C ILE A 7 -7.07 2.60 -1.39
N GLU A 8 -7.26 3.50 -0.44
CA GLU A 8 -8.25 4.58 -0.57
C GLU A 8 -7.55 5.80 -1.11
N TYR A 9 -8.01 6.33 -2.23
CA TYR A 9 -7.34 7.42 -2.93
C TYR A 9 -8.31 8.55 -3.25
N CYS A 10 -7.79 9.77 -3.36
CA CYS A 10 -8.56 10.94 -3.75
C CYS A 10 -8.69 10.98 -5.28
N PRO A 11 -9.90 10.77 -5.84
CA PRO A 11 -10.05 10.83 -7.31
C PRO A 11 -9.90 12.24 -7.86
N GLN A 12 -10.34 13.25 -7.12
CA GLN A 12 -10.20 14.64 -7.55
C GLN A 12 -8.75 15.09 -7.60
N CYS A 13 -7.89 14.47 -6.83
CA CYS A 13 -6.46 14.77 -6.81
C CYS A 13 -5.71 14.11 -7.98
N GLY A 14 -6.39 13.28 -8.77
CA GLY A 14 -5.76 12.58 -9.87
C GLY A 14 -4.91 11.41 -9.43
N TRP A 15 -5.20 10.80 -8.28
CA TRP A 15 -4.34 9.76 -7.71
C TRP A 15 -4.75 8.32 -8.05
N LEU A 16 -5.71 8.14 -8.95
CA LEU A 16 -6.08 6.78 -9.36
C LEU A 16 -4.91 6.04 -10.01
N LEU A 17 -4.19 6.70 -10.91
CA LEU A 17 -3.05 6.07 -11.58
C LEU A 17 -1.97 5.64 -10.58
N ARG A 18 -1.70 6.50 -9.61
CA ARG A 18 -0.75 6.18 -8.53
C ARG A 18 -1.23 4.98 -7.71
N ALA A 19 -2.51 4.98 -7.35
CA ALA A 19 -3.09 3.88 -6.57
C ALA A 19 -3.06 2.57 -7.36
N ALA A 20 -3.37 2.62 -8.64
CA ALA A 20 -3.34 1.45 -9.52
C ALA A 20 -1.93 0.90 -9.68
N TYR A 21 -0.94 1.79 -9.83
CA TYR A 21 0.46 1.38 -9.88
C TYR A 21 0.87 0.65 -8.60
N MET A 22 0.55 1.24 -7.45
CA MET A 22 0.88 0.62 -6.17
C MET A 22 0.18 -0.73 -5.99
N ALA A 23 -1.10 -0.82 -6.40
CA ALA A 23 -1.83 -2.08 -6.32
C ALA A 23 -1.16 -3.17 -7.15
N GLN A 24 -0.73 -2.83 -8.38
CA GLN A 24 -0.02 -3.77 -9.23
C GLN A 24 1.27 -4.24 -8.60
N GLU A 25 2.05 -3.32 -8.04
CA GLU A 25 3.31 -3.64 -7.40
C GLU A 25 3.12 -4.50 -6.14
N LEU A 26 2.11 -4.19 -5.34
CA LEU A 26 1.81 -4.96 -4.14
C LEU A 26 1.30 -6.35 -4.49
N LEU A 27 0.47 -6.48 -5.52
CA LEU A 27 0.01 -7.79 -5.99
C LEU A 27 1.17 -8.62 -6.51
N THR A 28 2.08 -8.02 -7.29
CA THR A 28 3.24 -8.73 -7.83
C THR A 28 4.11 -9.28 -6.69
N THR A 29 4.33 -8.47 -5.66
CA THR A 29 5.22 -8.84 -4.57
C THR A 29 4.56 -9.79 -3.58
N PHE A 30 3.28 -9.59 -3.27
CA PHE A 30 2.59 -10.28 -2.17
C PHE A 30 1.47 -11.19 -2.64
N GLN A 31 1.46 -11.62 -3.90
CA GLN A 31 0.34 -12.41 -4.44
C GLN A 31 0.07 -13.70 -3.66
N ALA A 32 1.09 -14.25 -3.00
CA ALA A 32 0.91 -15.43 -2.17
C ALA A 32 0.40 -15.10 -0.76
N GLU A 33 0.58 -13.86 -0.31
CA GLU A 33 0.27 -13.44 1.05
C GLU A 33 -1.03 -12.69 1.19
N VAL A 34 -1.60 -12.17 0.09
CA VAL A 34 -2.85 -11.40 0.15
C VAL A 34 -3.96 -12.09 -0.61
N TYR A 35 -5.19 -11.84 -0.18
CA TYR A 35 -6.37 -12.26 -0.93
C TYR A 35 -6.56 -11.38 -2.17
N GLY A 36 -6.25 -10.11 -2.05
CA GLY A 36 -6.38 -9.15 -3.14
C GLY A 36 -6.02 -7.75 -2.68
N VAL A 37 -6.11 -6.81 -3.62
CA VAL A 37 -5.94 -5.37 -3.35
C VAL A 37 -7.14 -4.64 -3.92
N SER A 38 -7.84 -3.88 -3.09
CA SER A 38 -9.00 -3.09 -3.49
C SER A 38 -8.61 -1.64 -3.66
N LEU A 39 -9.10 -1.01 -4.74
CA LEU A 39 -8.96 0.42 -4.96
C LEU A 39 -10.29 1.09 -4.59
N ILE A 40 -10.24 2.05 -3.68
CA ILE A 40 -11.44 2.69 -3.13
C ILE A 40 -11.36 4.19 -3.36
N PRO A 41 -12.26 4.76 -4.20
CA PRO A 41 -12.30 6.21 -4.35
C PRO A 41 -12.78 6.84 -3.05
N SER A 42 -12.00 7.79 -2.53
CA SER A 42 -12.30 8.43 -1.25
C SER A 42 -13.30 9.56 -1.42
N GLU A 43 -14.15 9.74 -0.41
CA GLU A 43 -14.99 10.92 -0.30
C GLU A 43 -14.26 12.07 0.39
N VAL A 44 -13.08 11.81 0.93
CA VAL A 44 -12.27 12.82 1.63
C VAL A 44 -11.18 13.32 0.70
N THR A 45 -11.26 14.60 0.34
CA THR A 45 -10.26 15.22 -0.52
C THR A 45 -8.87 15.15 0.10
N GLY A 46 -7.90 14.73 -0.70
CA GLY A 46 -6.51 14.66 -0.26
C GLY A 46 -6.16 13.38 0.49
N ARG A 47 -7.08 12.44 0.62
CA ARG A 47 -6.79 11.18 1.32
C ARG A 47 -6.09 10.21 0.39
N PHE A 48 -5.02 9.60 0.92
CA PHE A 48 -4.37 8.43 0.31
C PHE A 48 -3.90 7.54 1.44
N GLN A 49 -4.56 6.41 1.60
CA GLN A 49 -4.27 5.46 2.68
C GLN A 49 -4.15 4.05 2.13
N ILE A 50 -3.19 3.30 2.67
CA ILE A 50 -3.09 1.85 2.44
C ILE A 50 -3.35 1.20 3.77
N ARG A 51 -4.30 0.26 3.80
CA ARG A 51 -4.68 -0.37 5.07
C ARG A 51 -5.06 -1.84 4.87
N THR A 52 -5.07 -2.57 5.97
CA THR A 52 -5.62 -3.92 6.02
C THR A 52 -6.35 -4.07 7.35
N ALA A 53 -7.58 -4.63 7.32
CA ALA A 53 -8.44 -4.73 8.50
C ALA A 53 -8.50 -3.37 9.20
N ASP A 54 -8.06 -3.30 10.46
CA ASP A 54 -8.10 -2.07 11.25
C ASP A 54 -6.78 -1.30 11.25
N ASN A 55 -5.78 -1.80 10.49
CA ASN A 55 -4.45 -1.20 10.49
C ASN A 55 -4.26 -0.27 9.31
N ILE A 56 -3.96 0.99 9.58
CA ILE A 56 -3.51 1.93 8.55
C ILE A 56 -2.00 1.74 8.40
N ILE A 57 -1.60 1.15 7.28
CA ILE A 57 -0.20 0.85 7.00
C ILE A 57 0.52 2.12 6.56
N PHE A 58 -0.12 2.89 5.70
CA PHE A 58 0.45 4.13 5.17
C PHE A 58 -0.67 5.18 5.04
N ASP A 59 -0.37 6.42 5.42
CA ASP A 59 -1.26 7.56 5.27
C ASP A 59 -0.41 8.73 4.80
N ARG A 60 -0.70 9.23 3.59
CA ARG A 60 0.07 10.32 2.98
C ARG A 60 0.16 11.54 3.91
N LYS A 61 -0.92 11.86 4.57
CA LYS A 61 -0.96 13.03 5.45
C LYS A 61 -0.10 12.83 6.70
N ARG A 62 -0.21 11.64 7.31
CA ARG A 62 0.57 11.27 8.49
C ARG A 62 2.07 11.22 8.18
N GLU A 63 2.43 10.71 6.98
CA GLU A 63 3.81 10.52 6.57
C GLU A 63 4.38 11.74 5.85
N ASP A 64 3.60 12.82 5.73
CA ASP A 64 4.02 14.06 5.09
C ASP A 64 4.44 13.86 3.63
N GLY A 65 3.64 13.11 2.89
CA GLY A 65 3.85 12.91 1.46
C GLY A 65 3.85 11.47 1.04
N PHE A 66 4.12 11.25 -0.25
CA PHE A 66 4.23 9.92 -0.82
C PHE A 66 5.62 9.35 -0.58
N LYS A 67 5.69 8.03 -0.50
CA LYS A 67 6.95 7.31 -0.33
C LYS A 67 7.22 6.46 -1.56
N ASP A 68 8.50 6.18 -1.79
CA ASP A 68 8.95 5.26 -2.83
C ASP A 68 8.28 3.89 -2.63
N ILE A 69 8.01 3.18 -3.73
CA ILE A 69 7.35 1.88 -3.69
C ILE A 69 8.13 0.87 -2.84
N LYS A 70 9.44 0.97 -2.78
CA LYS A 70 10.27 0.09 -1.93
C LYS A 70 9.89 0.26 -0.46
N ILE A 71 9.69 1.50 -0.04
CA ILE A 71 9.29 1.80 1.35
C ILE A 71 7.88 1.27 1.61
N ILE A 72 6.97 1.48 0.66
CA ILE A 72 5.59 0.97 0.78
C ILE A 72 5.60 -0.55 0.92
N LYS A 73 6.38 -1.25 0.13
CA LYS A 73 6.49 -2.71 0.22
C LYS A 73 7.01 -3.16 1.58
N GLN A 74 8.00 -2.45 2.12
CA GLN A 74 8.54 -2.74 3.44
C GLN A 74 7.47 -2.56 4.53
N LEU A 75 6.72 -1.48 4.47
CA LEU A 75 5.66 -1.20 5.43
C LEU A 75 4.57 -2.28 5.39
N VAL A 76 4.17 -2.68 4.19
CA VAL A 76 3.17 -3.73 4.02
C VAL A 76 3.70 -5.07 4.54
N ARG A 77 4.94 -5.44 4.15
CA ARG A 77 5.58 -6.66 4.59
C ARG A 77 5.60 -6.75 6.12
N ASP A 78 5.97 -5.64 6.77
CA ASP A 78 6.10 -5.63 8.23
C ASP A 78 4.77 -5.90 8.94
N VAL A 79 3.64 -5.59 8.29
CA VAL A 79 2.31 -5.83 8.86
C VAL A 79 1.77 -7.22 8.53
N ILE A 80 1.89 -7.66 7.27
CA ILE A 80 1.19 -8.87 6.83
C ILE A 80 2.07 -10.12 6.81
N CYS A 81 3.38 -9.96 6.64
CA CYS A 81 4.30 -11.11 6.58
C CYS A 81 5.71 -10.70 6.97
N PRO A 82 5.94 -10.42 8.27
CA PRO A 82 7.21 -9.82 8.73
C PRO A 82 8.45 -10.64 8.38
N GLU A 83 8.28 -11.95 8.15
CA GLU A 83 9.39 -12.85 7.86
C GLU A 83 9.82 -12.83 6.39
N LYS A 84 9.04 -12.18 5.51
CA LYS A 84 9.31 -12.20 4.09
C LYS A 84 10.50 -11.33 3.74
N ASN A 85 11.45 -11.89 2.99
CA ASN A 85 12.57 -11.13 2.44
C ASN A 85 12.15 -10.52 1.10
N LEU A 86 12.32 -9.22 0.96
CA LEU A 86 11.93 -8.49 -0.26
C LEU A 86 13.08 -8.32 -1.25
N GLY A 87 14.24 -8.92 -0.97
CA GLY A 87 15.38 -8.80 -1.87
C GLY A 87 15.88 -7.37 -1.96
N HIS A 88 15.93 -6.82 -3.18
CA HIS A 88 16.42 -5.45 -3.38
C HIS A 88 15.65 -4.40 -2.61
N SER A 89 14.36 -4.64 -2.37
CA SER A 89 13.52 -3.69 -1.63
C SER A 89 13.87 -3.61 -0.15
N ASP A 90 14.66 -4.56 0.36
CA ASP A 90 15.09 -4.57 1.76
C ASP A 90 16.48 -4.00 1.96
N ARG A 91 17.15 -3.59 0.91
CA ARG A 91 18.49 -3.02 1.05
C ARG A 91 18.44 -1.68 1.76
N LYS A 92 19.31 -1.55 2.75
CA LYS A 92 19.52 -0.25 3.42
C LYS A 92 20.43 0.60 2.55
N HIS A 93 20.15 1.88 2.55
CA HIS A 93 20.95 2.86 1.81
C HIS A 93 21.81 3.66 2.75
#